data_bbd1545c0c3bd3fcc36032f43eb4fedf
#
_entry.id   bbd1545c0c3bd3fcc36032f43eb4fedf
#
_cell.length_a   1.000
_cell.length_b   1.000
_cell.length_c   1.000
_cell.angle_alpha   90.00
_cell.angle_beta   90.00
_cell.angle_gamma   90.00
#
_symmetry.space_group_name_H-M   'P 1'
#
loop_
_entity.id
_entity.type
_entity.pdbx_description
1 polymer ?
#
loop_
_entity_poly.entity_id
_entity_poly.type
_entity_poly.pdbx_seq_one_letter_code
_entity_poly.pdbx_strand_id
1 'polypeptide(L)'
;MILTEKNRIEAFTKKGWWGEDTLYSLFKDALTSCGDQEALVDPKNRADITGDPPKRLSFNDIDKTVERYASIFFEHGLRKDDIVIIQLPNIVELPMIYLALSKLGIICSPIPMQYGVYEITSIIAETQPKGFISIQSFNGNAHAEQFSSVFNNNELKFALGAINNFVNLHHYSPADESYESHQSYVQANAVTANDIFTICWTSGTTGTPKGVPRSHNLWLPMAKAAAFVSETEKGDTLLNPFPMINMASIGGFLFNWLLCKGKL
;
A
#
# COMPACT_ATOMS: atom_id res chain seq x y z
N MET A 1 4.95 -14.36 -0.68
CA MET A 1 6.07 -14.84 -1.57
C MET A 1 7.40 -14.44 -0.97
N ILE A 2 8.35 -15.37 -0.84
CA ILE A 2 9.71 -15.08 -0.32
C ILE A 2 10.70 -15.36 -1.45
N LEU A 3 11.48 -14.34 -1.85
CA LEU A 3 12.47 -14.44 -2.93
C LEU A 3 13.92 -14.46 -2.42
N THR A 4 14.14 -14.12 -1.14
CA THR A 4 15.49 -14.14 -0.56
C THR A 4 15.85 -15.54 -0.09
N GLU A 5 17.05 -15.99 -0.42
CA GLU A 5 17.57 -17.29 0.00
C GLU A 5 17.62 -17.45 1.52
N LYS A 6 17.28 -18.63 2.01
CA LYS A 6 17.18 -18.95 3.45
C LYS A 6 18.47 -18.63 4.23
N ASN A 7 19.62 -19.01 3.69
CA ASN A 7 20.94 -18.73 4.30
C ASN A 7 21.20 -17.23 4.48
N ARG A 8 20.75 -16.40 3.53
CA ARG A 8 20.86 -14.93 3.60
C ARG A 8 19.92 -14.36 4.66
N ILE A 9 18.67 -14.86 4.72
CA ILE A 9 17.72 -14.49 5.77
C ILE A 9 18.32 -14.78 7.14
N GLU A 10 18.79 -16.01 7.37
CA GLU A 10 19.40 -16.43 8.62
C GLU A 10 20.62 -15.56 9.01
N ALA A 11 21.50 -15.28 8.05
CA ALA A 11 22.68 -14.44 8.28
C ALA A 11 22.32 -13.01 8.69
N PHE A 12 21.31 -12.39 8.06
CA PHE A 12 20.91 -11.01 8.36
C PHE A 12 20.11 -10.92 9.65
N THR A 13 19.28 -11.92 9.96
CA THR A 13 18.56 -12.03 11.23
C THR A 13 19.54 -12.22 12.39
N LYS A 14 20.54 -13.10 12.25
CA LYS A 14 21.58 -13.28 13.26
C LYS A 14 22.38 -12.01 13.55
N LYS A 15 22.56 -11.14 12.55
CA LYS A 15 23.23 -9.84 12.73
C LYS A 15 22.31 -8.77 13.32
N GLY A 16 21.03 -9.06 13.55
CA GLY A 16 20.05 -8.08 14.01
C GLY A 16 19.65 -7.03 12.96
N TRP A 17 20.02 -7.24 11.68
CA TRP A 17 19.64 -6.32 10.61
C TRP A 17 18.20 -6.54 10.14
N TRP A 18 17.74 -7.78 10.17
CA TRP A 18 16.39 -8.20 9.83
C TRP A 18 15.66 -8.71 11.07
N GLY A 19 14.34 -8.50 11.08
CA GLY A 19 13.45 -8.88 12.19
C GLY A 19 12.17 -9.54 11.69
N GLU A 20 11.13 -9.46 12.52
CA GLU A 20 9.83 -10.10 12.27
C GLU A 20 8.72 -9.10 11.89
N ASP A 21 9.02 -7.78 11.96
CA ASP A 21 8.02 -6.74 11.74
C ASP A 21 7.62 -6.63 10.27
N THR A 22 6.30 -6.54 10.04
CA THR A 22 5.69 -6.18 8.78
C THR A 22 5.14 -4.75 8.85
N LEU A 23 4.74 -4.16 7.72
CA LEU A 23 4.05 -2.87 7.74
C LEU A 23 2.80 -2.92 8.62
N TYR A 24 2.00 -4.00 8.50
CA TYR A 24 0.78 -4.15 9.29
C TYR A 24 1.04 -4.39 10.78
N SER A 25 2.08 -5.16 11.15
CA SER A 25 2.41 -5.35 12.58
C SER A 25 2.86 -4.05 13.25
N LEU A 26 3.65 -3.22 12.57
CA LEU A 26 4.02 -1.88 13.05
C LEU A 26 2.80 -0.98 13.22
N PHE A 27 1.84 -1.03 12.29
CA PHE A 27 0.59 -0.31 12.44
C PHE A 27 -0.21 -0.76 13.67
N LYS A 28 -0.31 -2.07 13.92
CA LYS A 28 -1.01 -2.60 15.12
C LYS A 28 -0.34 -2.20 16.42
N ASP A 29 1.00 -2.12 16.44
CA ASP A 29 1.74 -1.60 17.60
C ASP A 29 1.47 -0.09 17.82
N ALA A 30 1.45 0.70 16.75
CA ALA A 30 1.10 2.12 16.83
C ALA A 30 -0.36 2.32 17.28
N LEU A 31 -1.30 1.57 16.71
CA LEU A 31 -2.72 1.59 17.08
C LEU A 31 -2.92 1.30 18.58
N THR A 32 -2.26 0.26 19.09
CA THR A 32 -2.35 -0.12 20.52
C THR A 32 -1.87 0.99 21.44
N SER A 33 -0.85 1.74 21.02
CA SER A 33 -0.22 2.77 21.83
C SER A 33 -0.85 4.15 21.68
N CYS A 34 -1.43 4.45 20.52
CA CYS A 34 -1.78 5.82 20.08
C CYS A 34 -3.15 5.90 19.38
N GLY A 35 -4.09 4.98 19.64
CA GLY A 35 -5.34 4.81 18.89
C GLY A 35 -6.11 6.08 18.57
N ASP A 36 -6.27 6.99 19.52
CA ASP A 36 -7.03 8.25 19.36
C ASP A 36 -6.18 9.41 18.79
N GLN A 37 -4.86 9.22 18.63
CA GLN A 37 -4.00 10.27 18.10
C GLN A 37 -4.19 10.40 16.58
N GLU A 38 -4.12 11.65 16.10
CA GLU A 38 -4.14 11.95 14.66
C GLU A 38 -2.91 11.35 13.98
N ALA A 39 -3.14 10.57 12.94
CA ALA A 39 -2.11 9.75 12.31
C ALA A 39 -1.93 10.01 10.80
N LEU A 40 -3.01 10.25 10.05
CA LEU A 40 -2.96 10.61 8.64
C LEU A 40 -3.69 11.91 8.37
N VAL A 41 -3.09 12.78 7.56
CA VAL A 41 -3.66 14.08 7.18
C VAL A 41 -3.48 14.34 5.70
N ASP A 42 -4.58 14.58 4.99
CA ASP A 42 -4.54 14.98 3.60
C ASP A 42 -3.91 16.37 3.41
N PRO A 43 -3.35 16.64 2.23
CA PRO A 43 -2.97 18.00 1.84
C PRO A 43 -4.21 18.91 1.79
N LYS A 44 -4.04 20.18 2.16
CA LYS A 44 -5.15 21.16 2.20
C LYS A 44 -5.87 21.33 0.86
N ASN A 45 -5.14 21.12 -0.23
CA ASN A 45 -5.66 21.22 -1.61
C ASN A 45 -6.15 19.86 -2.16
N ARG A 46 -6.51 18.90 -1.30
CA ARG A 46 -7.05 17.60 -1.75
C ARG A 46 -8.23 17.75 -2.71
N ALA A 47 -9.10 18.73 -2.49
CA ALA A 47 -10.24 18.97 -3.37
C ALA A 47 -9.82 19.29 -4.81
N ASP A 48 -8.70 19.99 -5.00
CA ASP A 48 -8.15 20.27 -6.33
C ASP A 48 -7.59 19.01 -7.01
N ILE A 49 -7.09 18.06 -6.18
CA ILE A 49 -6.45 16.83 -6.64
C ILE A 49 -7.50 15.76 -7.00
N THR A 50 -8.50 15.54 -6.14
CA THR A 50 -9.44 14.41 -6.27
C THR A 50 -10.91 14.81 -6.37
N GLY A 51 -11.26 16.06 -6.09
CA GLY A 51 -12.63 16.53 -5.93
C GLY A 51 -13.21 16.34 -4.51
N ASP A 52 -12.54 15.58 -3.65
CA ASP A 52 -12.97 15.28 -2.28
C ASP A 52 -12.37 16.27 -1.26
N PRO A 53 -13.06 16.57 -0.16
CA PRO A 53 -12.49 17.38 0.91
C PRO A 53 -11.34 16.67 1.63
N PRO A 54 -10.37 17.43 2.19
CA PRO A 54 -9.28 16.85 2.95
C PRO A 54 -9.77 16.16 4.23
N LYS A 55 -9.15 15.03 4.56
CA LYS A 55 -9.44 14.22 5.75
C LYS A 55 -8.31 14.31 6.76
N ARG A 56 -8.66 14.10 8.01
CA ARG A 56 -7.75 13.96 9.15
C ARG A 56 -8.22 12.75 9.94
N LEU A 57 -7.36 11.77 10.12
CA LEU A 57 -7.72 10.45 10.63
C LEU A 57 -6.85 10.08 11.82
N SER A 58 -7.47 9.53 12.87
CA SER A 58 -6.78 8.87 13.97
C SER A 58 -6.35 7.45 13.57
N PHE A 59 -5.47 6.80 14.37
CA PHE A 59 -5.13 5.40 14.18
C PHE A 59 -6.38 4.50 14.26
N ASN A 60 -7.35 4.81 15.13
CA ASN A 60 -8.62 4.09 15.22
C ASN A 60 -9.49 4.22 13.95
N ASP A 61 -9.53 5.40 13.32
CA ASP A 61 -10.26 5.61 12.06
C ASP A 61 -9.59 4.85 10.91
N ILE A 62 -8.26 4.82 10.90
CA ILE A 62 -7.47 4.05 9.94
C ILE A 62 -7.76 2.56 10.10
N ASP A 63 -7.76 2.02 11.33
CA ASP A 63 -8.00 0.59 11.57
C ASP A 63 -9.37 0.15 11.03
N LYS A 64 -10.42 0.91 11.30
CA LYS A 64 -11.77 0.63 10.75
C LYS A 64 -11.76 0.56 9.22
N THR A 65 -11.06 1.48 8.59
CA THR A 65 -11.00 1.55 7.12
C THR A 65 -10.12 0.43 6.55
N VAL A 66 -9.01 0.10 7.20
CA VAL A 66 -8.12 -1.00 6.82
C VAL A 66 -8.83 -2.35 6.91
N GLU A 67 -9.60 -2.59 7.99
CA GLU A 67 -10.40 -3.80 8.15
C GLU A 67 -11.44 -3.92 7.02
N ARG A 68 -12.14 -2.82 6.70
CA ARG A 68 -13.12 -2.78 5.62
C ARG A 68 -12.46 -3.05 4.26
N TYR A 69 -11.33 -2.42 3.94
CA TYR A 69 -10.61 -2.67 2.69
C TYR A 69 -10.10 -4.11 2.60
N ALA A 70 -9.54 -4.66 3.67
CA ALA A 70 -9.11 -6.05 3.70
C ALA A 70 -10.27 -7.01 3.44
N SER A 71 -11.44 -6.77 4.05
CA SER A 71 -12.65 -7.55 3.80
C SER A 71 -13.11 -7.46 2.34
N ILE A 72 -13.12 -6.25 1.74
CA ILE A 72 -13.48 -6.06 0.33
C ILE A 72 -12.53 -6.86 -0.58
N PHE A 73 -11.23 -6.71 -0.38
CA PHE A 73 -10.23 -7.40 -1.21
C PHE A 73 -10.34 -8.92 -1.09
N PHE A 74 -10.53 -9.41 0.12
CA PHE A 74 -10.72 -10.83 0.37
C PHE A 74 -12.01 -11.38 -0.26
N GLU A 75 -13.14 -10.68 -0.10
CA GLU A 75 -14.44 -11.05 -0.65
C GLU A 75 -14.41 -11.17 -2.18
N HIS A 76 -13.66 -10.27 -2.84
CA HIS A 76 -13.47 -10.31 -4.30
C HIS A 76 -12.39 -11.31 -4.75
N GLY A 77 -11.82 -12.10 -3.84
CA GLY A 77 -10.95 -13.22 -4.19
C GLY A 77 -9.45 -12.89 -4.26
N LEU A 78 -9.01 -11.73 -3.76
CA LEU A 78 -7.58 -11.47 -3.57
C LEU A 78 -7.01 -12.29 -2.42
N ARG A 79 -5.82 -12.85 -2.62
CA ARG A 79 -5.16 -13.74 -1.65
C ARG A 79 -3.67 -13.40 -1.52
N LYS A 80 -3.02 -13.99 -0.53
CA LYS A 80 -1.57 -13.87 -0.32
C LYS A 80 -0.82 -14.19 -1.61
N ASP A 81 0.21 -13.39 -1.90
CA ASP A 81 1.05 -13.45 -3.09
C ASP A 81 0.41 -13.01 -4.42
N ASP A 82 -0.88 -12.66 -4.44
CA ASP A 82 -1.47 -11.95 -5.57
C ASP A 82 -0.81 -10.58 -5.74
N ILE A 83 -0.64 -10.13 -6.98
CA ILE A 83 -0.07 -8.81 -7.29
C ILE A 83 -1.22 -7.85 -7.64
N VAL A 84 -1.19 -6.65 -7.05
CA VAL A 84 -2.15 -5.59 -7.32
C VAL A 84 -1.41 -4.32 -7.75
N ILE A 85 -1.72 -3.82 -8.94
CA ILE A 85 -1.23 -2.52 -9.42
C ILE A 85 -2.01 -1.42 -8.72
N ILE A 86 -1.30 -0.41 -8.21
CA ILE A 86 -1.89 0.73 -7.50
C ILE A 86 -1.47 2.02 -8.17
N GLN A 87 -2.45 2.81 -8.64
CA GLN A 87 -2.22 4.12 -9.22
C GLN A 87 -3.07 5.16 -8.51
N LEU A 88 -2.54 5.71 -7.43
CA LEU A 88 -3.19 6.69 -6.57
C LEU A 88 -2.25 7.85 -6.25
N PRO A 89 -2.78 9.09 -6.11
CA PRO A 89 -2.00 10.20 -5.59
C PRO A 89 -1.74 10.06 -4.08
N ASN A 90 -0.92 10.95 -3.53
CA ASN A 90 -0.68 11.02 -2.08
C ASN A 90 -1.93 11.55 -1.35
N ILE A 91 -2.79 10.65 -0.96
CA ILE A 91 -4.01 10.87 -0.18
C ILE A 91 -4.08 9.83 0.94
N VAL A 92 -4.84 10.09 1.99
CA VAL A 92 -4.91 9.20 3.16
C VAL A 92 -5.35 7.77 2.84
N GLU A 93 -6.07 7.55 1.74
CA GLU A 93 -6.48 6.22 1.31
C GLU A 93 -5.30 5.35 0.86
N LEU A 94 -4.24 5.93 0.29
CA LEU A 94 -3.11 5.16 -0.22
C LEU A 94 -2.37 4.38 0.89
N PRO A 95 -1.93 4.99 2.01
CA PRO A 95 -1.37 4.20 3.12
C PRO A 95 -2.36 3.20 3.72
N MET A 96 -3.66 3.51 3.79
CA MET A 96 -4.66 2.56 4.29
C MET A 96 -4.81 1.35 3.36
N ILE A 97 -4.74 1.52 2.05
CA ILE A 97 -4.71 0.43 1.07
C ILE A 97 -3.45 -0.41 1.24
N TYR A 98 -2.27 0.21 1.40
CA TYR A 98 -1.03 -0.53 1.68
C TYR A 98 -1.13 -1.38 2.95
N LEU A 99 -1.73 -0.85 4.01
CA LEU A 99 -1.95 -1.60 5.26
C LEU A 99 -2.89 -2.79 5.05
N ALA A 100 -4.00 -2.61 4.35
CA ALA A 100 -4.96 -3.68 4.06
C ALA A 100 -4.34 -4.80 3.20
N LEU A 101 -3.59 -4.44 2.16
CA LEU A 101 -2.89 -5.39 1.31
C LEU A 101 -1.75 -6.09 2.07
N SER A 102 -0.98 -5.35 2.90
CA SER A 102 0.05 -5.93 3.77
C SER A 102 -0.54 -6.94 4.76
N LYS A 103 -1.72 -6.66 5.35
CA LYS A 103 -2.44 -7.58 6.24
C LYS A 103 -2.75 -8.91 5.56
N LEU A 104 -3.19 -8.87 4.31
CA LEU A 104 -3.55 -10.05 3.52
C LEU A 104 -2.34 -10.73 2.85
N GLY A 105 -1.15 -10.12 2.89
CA GLY A 105 0.05 -10.63 2.20
C GLY A 105 0.01 -10.44 0.68
N ILE A 106 -0.79 -9.49 0.20
CA ILE A 106 -0.90 -9.13 -1.21
C ILE A 106 0.24 -8.19 -1.58
N ILE A 107 0.84 -8.41 -2.74
CA ILE A 107 1.99 -7.66 -3.24
C ILE A 107 1.52 -6.37 -3.92
N CYS A 108 1.94 -5.23 -3.40
CA CYS A 108 1.64 -3.92 -3.95
C CYS A 108 2.58 -3.59 -5.11
N SER A 109 2.05 -3.23 -6.26
CA SER A 109 2.80 -2.72 -7.42
C SER A 109 2.42 -1.26 -7.67
N PRO A 110 2.95 -0.30 -6.87
CA PRO A 110 2.59 1.10 -7.02
C PRO A 110 3.28 1.72 -8.24
N ILE A 111 2.50 2.51 -8.99
CA ILE A 111 2.96 3.18 -10.21
C ILE A 111 2.66 4.69 -10.19
N PRO A 112 3.45 5.50 -10.91
CA PRO A 112 3.20 6.94 -11.02
C PRO A 112 1.83 7.27 -11.64
N MET A 113 1.21 8.38 -11.20
CA MET A 113 -0.02 8.89 -11.80
C MET A 113 0.13 9.26 -13.28
N GLN A 114 1.36 9.53 -13.73
CA GLN A 114 1.69 9.89 -15.12
C GLN A 114 1.78 8.69 -16.06
N TYR A 115 1.82 7.45 -15.54
CA TYR A 115 1.86 6.26 -16.40
C TYR A 115 0.53 6.10 -17.14
N GLY A 116 0.65 5.97 -18.45
CA GLY A 116 -0.48 5.76 -19.35
C GLY A 116 -0.69 4.29 -19.72
N VAL A 117 -1.52 4.08 -20.72
CA VAL A 117 -1.87 2.75 -21.22
C VAL A 117 -0.62 1.93 -21.60
N TYR A 118 0.39 2.58 -22.23
CA TYR A 118 1.60 1.90 -22.71
C TYR A 118 2.41 1.28 -21.55
N GLU A 119 2.71 2.08 -20.52
CA GLU A 119 3.48 1.60 -19.37
C GLU A 119 2.71 0.55 -18.58
N ILE A 120 1.40 0.76 -18.37
CA ILE A 120 0.56 -0.18 -17.63
C ILE A 120 0.46 -1.51 -18.38
N THR A 121 0.31 -1.52 -19.70
CA THR A 121 0.29 -2.75 -20.51
C THR A 121 1.59 -3.53 -20.36
N SER A 122 2.74 -2.84 -20.35
CA SER A 122 4.04 -3.47 -20.13
C SER A 122 4.14 -4.11 -18.74
N ILE A 123 3.68 -3.40 -17.71
CA ILE A 123 3.66 -3.89 -16.33
C ILE A 123 2.74 -5.11 -16.17
N ILE A 124 1.56 -5.08 -16.80
CA ILE A 124 0.62 -6.21 -16.80
C ILE A 124 1.27 -7.45 -17.42
N ALA A 125 1.93 -7.29 -18.57
CA ALA A 125 2.60 -8.41 -19.26
C ALA A 125 3.71 -9.02 -18.40
N GLU A 126 4.44 -8.22 -17.61
CA GLU A 126 5.53 -8.68 -16.76
C GLU A 126 5.03 -9.32 -15.46
N THR A 127 3.99 -8.75 -14.84
CA THR A 127 3.58 -9.14 -13.49
C THR A 127 2.32 -9.99 -13.41
N GLN A 128 1.52 -10.02 -14.48
CA GLN A 128 0.23 -10.73 -14.51
C GLN A 128 -0.62 -10.42 -13.24
N PRO A 129 -0.95 -9.15 -13.00
CA PRO A 129 -1.58 -8.74 -11.75
C PRO A 129 -2.98 -9.33 -11.64
N LYS A 130 -3.38 -9.65 -10.42
CA LYS A 130 -4.74 -10.10 -10.11
C LYS A 130 -5.72 -8.93 -10.04
N GLY A 131 -5.24 -7.72 -9.74
CA GLY A 131 -6.10 -6.56 -9.58
C GLY A 131 -5.41 -5.21 -9.86
N PHE A 132 -6.26 -4.21 -10.00
CA PHE A 132 -5.90 -2.80 -10.22
C PHE A 132 -6.71 -1.91 -9.28
N ILE A 133 -6.04 -0.98 -8.61
CA ILE A 133 -6.66 0.03 -7.75
C ILE A 133 -6.32 1.41 -8.28
N SER A 134 -7.33 2.26 -8.52
CA SER A 134 -7.14 3.61 -9.02
C SER A 134 -8.19 4.58 -8.45
N ILE A 135 -8.28 5.77 -9.01
CA ILE A 135 -9.19 6.83 -8.59
C ILE A 135 -10.04 7.33 -9.76
N GLN A 136 -11.28 7.72 -9.48
CA GLN A 136 -12.21 8.23 -10.49
C GLN A 136 -11.70 9.50 -11.14
N SER A 137 -11.28 10.49 -10.35
CA SER A 137 -10.82 11.78 -10.81
C SER A 137 -9.45 12.14 -10.27
N PHE A 138 -8.61 12.72 -11.12
CA PHE A 138 -7.30 13.24 -10.74
C PHE A 138 -7.05 14.56 -11.48
N ASN A 139 -6.81 15.66 -10.73
CA ASN A 139 -6.62 17.02 -11.26
C ASN A 139 -7.74 17.44 -12.21
N GLY A 140 -9.00 17.16 -11.85
CA GLY A 140 -10.19 17.52 -12.62
C GLY A 140 -10.46 16.65 -13.86
N ASN A 141 -9.66 15.62 -14.12
CA ASN A 141 -9.83 14.72 -15.26
C ASN A 141 -10.28 13.33 -14.80
N ALA A 142 -11.13 12.66 -15.60
CA ALA A 142 -11.45 11.25 -15.43
C ALA A 142 -10.16 10.43 -15.55
N HIS A 143 -9.82 9.62 -14.55
CA HIS A 143 -8.51 8.95 -14.51
C HIS A 143 -8.60 7.45 -14.74
N ALA A 144 -9.23 6.70 -13.83
CA ALA A 144 -9.21 5.24 -13.91
C ALA A 144 -9.98 4.67 -15.10
N GLU A 145 -10.97 5.40 -15.64
CA GLU A 145 -11.81 4.94 -16.75
C GLU A 145 -11.00 4.67 -18.02
N GLN A 146 -9.94 5.44 -18.27
CA GLN A 146 -9.05 5.24 -19.42
C GLN A 146 -8.35 3.89 -19.45
N PHE A 147 -8.25 3.21 -18.30
CA PHE A 147 -7.59 1.91 -18.18
C PHE A 147 -8.56 0.74 -18.22
N SER A 148 -9.87 0.99 -18.34
CA SER A 148 -10.91 -0.06 -18.31
C SER A 148 -10.70 -1.14 -19.37
N SER A 149 -10.16 -0.78 -20.54
CA SER A 149 -9.90 -1.69 -21.65
C SER A 149 -8.53 -2.38 -21.59
N VAL A 150 -7.63 -1.93 -20.71
CA VAL A 150 -6.28 -2.49 -20.57
C VAL A 150 -6.30 -3.75 -19.71
N PHE A 151 -7.22 -3.79 -18.74
CA PHE A 151 -7.43 -4.94 -17.87
C PHE A 151 -8.54 -5.84 -18.44
N ASN A 152 -8.24 -7.12 -18.59
CA ASN A 152 -9.20 -8.12 -19.04
C ASN A 152 -10.35 -8.31 -18.02
N ASN A 153 -11.36 -9.12 -18.38
CA ASN A 153 -12.48 -9.41 -17.46
C ASN A 153 -12.07 -10.28 -16.25
N ASN A 154 -10.88 -10.85 -16.27
CA ASN A 154 -10.37 -11.71 -15.18
C ASN A 154 -9.63 -10.92 -14.09
N GLU A 155 -9.18 -9.68 -14.37
CA GLU A 155 -8.56 -8.83 -13.35
C GLU A 155 -9.62 -8.05 -12.58
N LEU A 156 -9.42 -7.99 -11.26
CA LEU A 156 -10.27 -7.25 -10.36
C LEU A 156 -9.97 -5.75 -10.43
N LYS A 157 -11.00 -4.93 -10.57
CA LYS A 157 -10.86 -3.48 -10.68
C LYS A 157 -11.52 -2.80 -9.49
N PHE A 158 -10.75 -2.01 -8.76
CA PHE A 158 -11.22 -1.22 -7.62
C PHE A 158 -10.95 0.26 -7.85
N ALA A 159 -11.84 1.12 -7.38
CA ALA A 159 -11.64 2.56 -7.49
C ALA A 159 -12.10 3.32 -6.25
N LEU A 160 -11.42 4.43 -5.97
CA LEU A 160 -11.94 5.50 -5.14
C LEU A 160 -12.85 6.36 -6.02
N GLY A 161 -14.16 6.22 -5.82
CA GLY A 161 -15.20 6.82 -6.65
C GLY A 161 -15.98 5.83 -7.51
N ALA A 162 -17.05 6.30 -8.16
CA ALA A 162 -17.98 5.49 -8.94
C ALA A 162 -17.54 5.40 -10.41
N ILE A 163 -17.10 4.23 -10.84
CA ILE A 163 -16.69 3.92 -12.21
C ILE A 163 -17.35 2.61 -12.63
N ASN A 164 -17.84 2.56 -13.87
CA ASN A 164 -18.44 1.34 -14.41
C ASN A 164 -17.43 0.19 -14.41
N ASN A 165 -17.88 -0.98 -13.97
CA ASN A 165 -17.07 -2.20 -13.86
C ASN A 165 -15.90 -2.15 -12.85
N PHE A 166 -15.92 -1.18 -11.94
CA PHE A 166 -15.00 -1.12 -10.79
C PHE A 166 -15.78 -1.28 -9.48
N VAL A 167 -15.20 -1.95 -8.52
CA VAL A 167 -15.69 -1.99 -7.14
C VAL A 167 -15.38 -0.65 -6.50
N ASN A 168 -16.41 0.07 -6.05
CA ASN A 168 -16.25 1.38 -5.41
C ASN A 168 -15.81 1.23 -3.96
N LEU A 169 -14.55 1.52 -3.67
CA LEU A 169 -13.99 1.39 -2.32
C LEU A 169 -14.58 2.37 -1.30
N HIS A 170 -15.20 3.48 -1.73
CA HIS A 170 -15.84 4.44 -0.82
C HIS A 170 -17.18 3.94 -0.29
N HIS A 171 -17.95 3.25 -1.12
CA HIS A 171 -19.35 2.91 -0.82
C HIS A 171 -19.64 1.41 -0.71
N TYR A 172 -18.71 0.56 -1.11
CA TYR A 172 -18.90 -0.88 -0.96
C TYR A 172 -18.85 -1.27 0.52
N SER A 173 -19.87 -2.00 0.95
CA SER A 173 -19.92 -2.58 2.29
C SER A 173 -19.79 -4.09 2.16
N PRO A 174 -18.70 -4.70 2.63
CA PRO A 174 -18.54 -6.14 2.61
C PRO A 174 -19.57 -6.79 3.53
N ALA A 175 -19.93 -8.04 3.24
CA ALA A 175 -20.81 -8.83 4.11
C ALA A 175 -20.13 -9.09 5.47
N ASP A 176 -20.94 -9.22 6.54
CA ASP A 176 -20.41 -9.49 7.89
C ASP A 176 -19.54 -10.77 7.92
N GLU A 177 -19.97 -11.81 7.21
CA GLU A 177 -19.22 -13.06 7.06
C GLU A 177 -17.84 -12.87 6.43
N SER A 178 -17.65 -11.83 5.62
CA SER A 178 -16.37 -11.51 5.00
C SER A 178 -15.34 -11.01 6.01
N TYR A 179 -15.79 -10.33 7.08
CA TYR A 179 -14.92 -9.90 8.17
C TYR A 179 -14.36 -11.08 8.96
N GLU A 180 -15.21 -12.05 9.32
CA GLU A 180 -14.78 -13.25 10.04
C GLU A 180 -13.90 -14.15 9.17
N SER A 181 -14.29 -14.30 7.90
CA SER A 181 -13.57 -15.15 6.95
C SER A 181 -12.18 -14.63 6.65
N HIS A 182 -12.00 -13.31 6.43
CA HIS A 182 -10.66 -12.79 6.17
C HIS A 182 -9.77 -12.84 7.40
N GLN A 183 -10.31 -12.65 8.63
CA GLN A 183 -9.53 -12.81 9.86
C GLN A 183 -9.02 -14.25 10.01
N SER A 184 -9.90 -15.23 9.81
CA SER A 184 -9.51 -16.65 9.83
C SER A 184 -8.46 -16.97 8.77
N TYR A 185 -8.61 -16.40 7.56
CA TYR A 185 -7.64 -16.55 6.48
C TYR A 185 -6.27 -15.97 6.85
N VAL A 186 -6.22 -14.76 7.42
CA VAL A 186 -4.95 -14.12 7.84
C VAL A 186 -4.23 -14.93 8.91
N GLN A 187 -4.96 -15.50 9.86
CA GLN A 187 -4.38 -16.38 10.87
C GLN A 187 -3.76 -17.65 10.26
N ALA A 188 -4.43 -18.25 9.27
CA ALA A 188 -3.95 -19.46 8.59
C ALA A 188 -2.81 -19.17 7.58
N ASN A 189 -2.70 -17.94 7.08
CA ASN A 189 -1.75 -17.53 6.05
C ASN A 189 -0.87 -16.36 6.52
N ALA A 190 -0.27 -16.50 7.68
CA ALA A 190 0.53 -15.44 8.30
C ALA A 190 1.56 -14.83 7.34
N VAL A 191 1.63 -13.51 7.35
CA VAL A 191 2.62 -12.73 6.60
C VAL A 191 3.87 -12.55 7.46
N THR A 192 5.02 -12.79 6.89
CA THR A 192 6.32 -12.62 7.55
C THR A 192 7.06 -11.39 7.02
N ALA A 193 8.02 -10.92 7.78
CA ALA A 193 8.89 -9.81 7.35
C ALA A 193 9.70 -10.11 6.08
N ASN A 194 9.84 -11.38 5.72
CA ASN A 194 10.55 -11.81 4.51
C ASN A 194 9.65 -11.92 3.27
N ASP A 195 8.32 -11.88 3.44
CA ASP A 195 7.39 -11.83 2.31
C ASP A 195 7.55 -10.53 1.54
N ILE A 196 7.44 -10.61 0.21
CA ILE A 196 7.45 -9.42 -0.66
C ILE A 196 6.22 -8.57 -0.34
N PHE A 197 6.45 -7.30 -0.07
CA PHE A 197 5.42 -6.30 0.15
C PHE A 197 5.16 -5.47 -1.09
N THR A 198 6.23 -5.03 -1.78
CA THR A 198 6.07 -4.16 -2.95
C THR A 198 6.93 -4.61 -4.13
N ILE A 199 6.48 -4.25 -5.35
CA ILE A 199 7.30 -4.19 -6.54
C ILE A 199 7.42 -2.72 -6.93
N CYS A 200 8.60 -2.13 -6.75
CA CYS A 200 8.87 -0.74 -7.11
C CYS A 200 9.45 -0.65 -8.52
N TRP A 201 8.94 0.26 -9.32
CA TRP A 201 9.34 0.42 -10.73
C TRP A 201 10.43 1.47 -10.89
N THR A 202 11.42 1.17 -11.69
CA THR A 202 12.48 2.09 -12.10
C THR A 202 12.33 2.41 -13.58
N SER A 203 12.67 3.64 -13.95
CA SER A 203 12.63 4.12 -15.34
C SER A 203 13.72 3.52 -16.23
N GLY A 204 13.97 2.26 -16.25
CA GLY A 204 15.09 1.58 -16.93
C GLY A 204 15.77 2.42 -18.04
N THR A 205 17.09 2.37 -18.14
CA THR A 205 17.89 3.10 -19.15
C THR A 205 17.51 2.73 -20.60
N THR A 206 16.75 1.67 -20.77
CA THR A 206 16.25 1.14 -22.07
C THR A 206 14.81 1.58 -22.39
N GLY A 207 14.20 2.43 -21.54
CA GLY A 207 12.81 2.90 -21.73
C GLY A 207 11.74 1.94 -21.21
N THR A 208 12.05 0.68 -20.91
CA THR A 208 11.10 -0.28 -20.30
C THR A 208 11.25 -0.22 -18.77
N PRO A 209 10.17 0.00 -18.01
CA PRO A 209 10.21 -0.05 -16.56
C PRO A 209 10.69 -1.41 -16.05
N LYS A 210 11.50 -1.42 -14.99
CA LYS A 210 11.96 -2.65 -14.33
C LYS A 210 11.36 -2.74 -12.93
N GLY A 211 10.67 -3.83 -12.64
CA GLY A 211 10.09 -4.11 -11.33
C GLY A 211 11.12 -4.66 -10.34
N VAL A 212 11.27 -4.02 -9.20
CA VAL A 212 12.18 -4.44 -8.12
C VAL A 212 11.35 -4.90 -6.92
N PRO A 213 11.27 -6.22 -6.65
CA PRO A 213 10.54 -6.74 -5.50
C PRO A 213 11.28 -6.41 -4.20
N ARG A 214 10.51 -6.02 -3.17
CA ARG A 214 11.04 -5.69 -1.84
C ARG A 214 10.19 -6.29 -0.74
N SER A 215 10.83 -7.04 0.15
CA SER A 215 10.21 -7.53 1.38
C SER A 215 10.12 -6.43 2.46
N HIS A 216 9.36 -6.68 3.52
CA HIS A 216 9.32 -5.79 4.67
C HIS A 216 10.72 -5.61 5.27
N ASN A 217 11.51 -6.70 5.35
CA ASN A 217 12.89 -6.67 5.83
C ASN A 217 13.87 -5.89 4.91
N LEU A 218 13.50 -5.61 3.66
CA LEU A 218 14.26 -4.69 2.80
C LEU A 218 13.86 -3.23 3.01
N TRP A 219 12.65 -2.97 3.52
CA TRP A 219 12.18 -1.62 3.81
C TRP A 219 12.57 -1.13 5.20
N LEU A 220 12.46 -1.98 6.21
CA LEU A 220 12.68 -1.60 7.61
C LEU A 220 14.06 -1.04 7.93
N PRO A 221 15.19 -1.63 7.51
CA PRO A 221 16.51 -1.05 7.76
C PRO A 221 16.66 0.33 7.12
N MET A 222 16.06 0.54 5.96
CA MET A 222 16.07 1.83 5.27
C MET A 222 15.27 2.89 6.06
N ALA A 223 14.09 2.50 6.56
CA ALA A 223 13.27 3.39 7.41
C ALA A 223 13.99 3.73 8.72
N LYS A 224 14.61 2.76 9.37
CA LYS A 224 15.43 2.99 10.58
C LYS A 224 16.62 3.92 10.32
N ALA A 225 17.29 3.76 9.18
CA ALA A 225 18.36 4.65 8.78
C ALA A 225 17.85 6.09 8.50
N ALA A 226 16.71 6.22 7.82
CA ALA A 226 16.07 7.51 7.58
C ALA A 226 15.68 8.19 8.90
N ALA A 227 15.02 7.47 9.82
CA ALA A 227 14.66 7.96 11.14
C ALA A 227 15.89 8.44 11.94
N PHE A 228 16.96 7.66 11.91
CA PHE A 228 18.22 8.03 12.59
C PHE A 228 18.84 9.31 12.03
N VAL A 229 18.93 9.43 10.70
CA VAL A 229 19.56 10.61 10.06
C VAL A 229 18.70 11.87 10.21
N SER A 230 17.36 11.72 10.20
CA SER A 230 16.44 12.84 10.40
C SER A 230 16.13 13.14 11.87
N GLU A 231 16.76 12.42 12.80
CA GLU A 231 16.53 12.55 14.24
C GLU A 231 15.02 12.44 14.59
N THR A 232 14.30 11.54 13.89
CA THR A 232 12.87 11.39 14.09
C THR A 232 12.56 10.81 15.47
N GLU A 233 11.72 11.51 16.23
CA GLU A 233 11.28 11.12 17.56
C GLU A 233 9.84 10.59 17.58
N LYS A 234 9.47 9.94 18.68
CA LYS A 234 8.12 9.41 18.86
C LYS A 234 7.08 10.55 18.84
N GLY A 235 6.06 10.40 17.99
CA GLY A 235 4.95 11.36 17.86
C GLY A 235 5.21 12.48 16.86
N ASP A 236 6.34 12.47 16.16
CA ASP A 236 6.66 13.50 15.16
C ASP A 236 5.68 13.54 13.99
N THR A 237 5.61 14.72 13.38
CA THR A 237 4.87 14.93 12.14
C THR A 237 5.82 14.86 10.95
N LEU A 238 5.55 13.92 10.05
CA LEU A 238 6.32 13.71 8.83
C LEU A 238 5.58 14.29 7.63
N LEU A 239 6.21 15.22 6.91
CA LEU A 239 5.69 15.73 5.65
C LEU A 239 6.34 14.97 4.48
N ASN A 240 5.56 14.15 3.78
CA ASN A 240 6.03 13.42 2.62
C ASN A 240 5.82 14.22 1.32
N PRO A 241 6.88 14.79 0.71
CA PRO A 241 6.77 15.54 -0.54
C PRO A 241 6.88 14.66 -1.80
N PHE A 242 7.15 13.36 -1.64
CA PHE A 242 7.39 12.44 -2.76
C PHE A 242 6.17 11.56 -3.05
N PRO A 243 5.94 11.17 -4.31
CA PRO A 243 4.93 10.14 -4.61
C PRO A 243 5.22 8.85 -3.81
N MET A 244 4.20 8.31 -3.13
CA MET A 244 4.36 7.13 -2.26
C MET A 244 4.43 5.82 -3.06
N ILE A 245 5.34 5.77 -4.02
CA ILE A 245 5.53 4.67 -4.96
C ILE A 245 6.98 4.17 -5.02
N ASN A 246 7.91 4.82 -4.33
CA ASN A 246 9.34 4.58 -4.46
C ASN A 246 10.06 4.51 -3.11
N MET A 247 11.37 4.29 -3.17
CA MET A 247 12.22 4.11 -2.00
C MET A 247 12.21 5.31 -1.05
N ALA A 248 12.25 6.54 -1.58
CA ALA A 248 12.29 7.74 -0.75
C ALA A 248 11.02 7.86 0.09
N SER A 249 9.86 7.61 -0.51
CA SER A 249 8.59 7.78 0.16
C SER A 249 8.19 6.56 1.01
N ILE A 250 8.24 5.35 0.46
CA ILE A 250 7.82 4.15 1.21
C ILE A 250 8.78 3.89 2.38
N GLY A 251 10.09 3.83 2.13
CA GLY A 251 11.08 3.59 3.18
C GLY A 251 11.25 4.79 4.11
N GLY A 252 11.40 6.00 3.53
CA GLY A 252 11.70 7.20 4.31
C GLY A 252 10.52 7.77 5.10
N PHE A 253 9.29 7.58 4.63
CA PHE A 253 8.10 8.18 5.25
C PHE A 253 7.05 7.16 5.71
N LEU A 254 6.58 6.24 4.86
CA LEU A 254 5.51 5.31 5.24
C LEU A 254 5.90 4.39 6.40
N PHE A 255 7.06 3.73 6.34
CA PHE A 255 7.54 2.90 7.44
C PHE A 255 8.02 3.74 8.63
N ASN A 256 8.66 4.89 8.38
CA ASN A 256 9.13 5.78 9.44
C ASN A 256 7.97 6.35 10.27
N TRP A 257 6.85 6.73 9.62
CA TRP A 257 5.62 7.14 10.30
C TRP A 257 5.17 6.13 11.36
N LEU A 258 5.17 4.84 11.03
CA LEU A 258 4.75 3.79 11.97
C LEU A 258 5.82 3.54 13.05
N LEU A 259 7.11 3.65 12.72
CA LEU A 259 8.20 3.52 13.70
C LEU A 259 8.15 4.63 14.75
N CYS A 260 7.89 5.87 14.35
CA CYS A 260 7.78 6.99 15.30
C CYS A 260 6.38 7.11 15.93
N LYS A 261 5.38 6.31 15.47
CA LYS A 261 3.98 6.39 15.93
C LYS A 261 3.43 7.81 15.88
N GLY A 262 3.80 8.53 14.83
CA GLY A 262 3.54 9.94 14.65
C GLY A 262 2.41 10.22 13.66
N LYS A 263 2.55 11.33 12.92
CA LYS A 263 1.59 11.78 11.93
C LYS A 263 2.25 11.89 10.55
N LEU A 264 1.58 11.42 9.51
CA LEU A 264 1.99 11.52 8.11
C LEU A 264 0.98 12.33 7.30
#